data_0ae63b6c278a62bd9218ca42583ca3c7
#
_entry.id   0ae63b6c278a62bd9218ca42583ca3c7
#
_cell.length_a   1.000
_cell.length_b   1.000
_cell.length_c   1.000
_cell.angle_alpha   90.00
_cell.angle_beta   90.00
_cell.angle_gamma   90.00
#
_symmetry.space_group_name_H-M   'P 1'
#
loop_
_entity.id
_entity.type
_entity.pdbx_description
1 polymer ?
#
loop_
_entity_poly.entity_id
_entity_poly.type
_entity_poly.pdbx_seq_one_letter_code
_entity_poly.pdbx_strand_id
1 'polypeptide(L)'
;MAALAGRKVRVQVATTDVAGAQTDELTINREHIDITDKDDEGVRKLLDEIGVISMSMTCSGILKDDTLADWASDPEEVLKAMTFVITGIGTYAGQFGISAFTPGGNDGAEAATFSATFESGGAITFTAAPS
;
A
#
# COMPACT_ATOMS: atom_id res chain seq x y z
N MET A 1 -15.96 12.67 12.81
CA MET A 1 -15.46 11.30 12.92
C MET A 1 -14.33 11.26 13.94
N ALA A 2 -14.33 10.29 14.82
CA ALA A 2 -13.26 10.15 15.80
C ALA A 2 -12.00 9.61 15.13
N ALA A 3 -10.85 10.00 15.66
CA ALA A 3 -9.58 9.48 15.19
C ALA A 3 -9.45 7.98 15.48
N LEU A 4 -8.75 7.27 14.62
CA LEU A 4 -8.52 5.84 14.77
C LEU A 4 -7.16 5.56 15.42
N ALA A 5 -7.10 4.51 16.23
CA ALA A 5 -5.83 4.00 16.69
C ALA A 5 -5.07 3.36 15.51
N GLY A 6 -3.76 3.57 15.43
CA GLY A 6 -2.96 3.04 14.34
C GLY A 6 -3.05 1.52 14.17
N ARG A 7 -3.27 0.78 15.26
CA ARG A 7 -3.44 -0.67 15.20
C ARG A 7 -4.67 -1.15 14.43
N LYS A 8 -5.58 -0.24 14.12
CA LYS A 8 -6.79 -0.54 13.33
C LYS A 8 -6.57 -0.41 11.82
N VAL A 9 -5.36 -0.05 11.43
CA VAL A 9 -4.96 0.05 10.02
C VAL A 9 -4.00 -1.11 9.75
N ARG A 10 -4.35 -2.01 8.85
CA ARG A 10 -3.57 -3.22 8.58
C ARG A 10 -3.43 -3.51 7.11
N VAL A 11 -2.24 -4.00 6.75
CA VAL A 11 -1.97 -4.57 5.42
C VAL A 11 -2.15 -6.08 5.52
N GLN A 12 -2.88 -6.65 4.56
CA GLN A 12 -3.09 -8.10 4.48
C GLN A 12 -2.63 -8.63 3.13
N VAL A 13 -2.01 -9.79 3.14
CA VAL A 13 -1.69 -10.56 1.95
C VAL A 13 -2.64 -11.75 1.92
N ALA A 14 -3.48 -11.82 0.88
CA ALA A 14 -4.46 -12.90 0.70
C ALA A 14 -5.32 -13.13 1.96
N THR A 15 -5.83 -12.07 2.56
CA THR A 15 -6.69 -12.05 3.76
C THR A 15 -5.98 -12.35 5.08
N THR A 16 -4.66 -12.51 5.07
CA THR A 16 -3.88 -12.74 6.30
C THR A 16 -3.09 -11.48 6.66
N ASP A 17 -3.23 -11.01 7.89
CA ASP A 17 -2.44 -9.86 8.37
C ASP A 17 -0.96 -10.15 8.25
N VAL A 18 -0.18 -9.14 7.85
CA VAL A 18 1.27 -9.25 7.83
C VAL A 18 1.77 -9.35 9.28
N ALA A 19 2.43 -10.46 9.61
CA ALA A 19 2.87 -10.73 10.97
C ALA A 19 3.95 -9.73 11.42
N GLY A 20 3.81 -9.23 12.63
CA GLY A 20 4.80 -8.33 13.21
C GLY A 20 4.73 -6.88 12.73
N ALA A 21 3.76 -6.54 11.90
CA ALA A 21 3.64 -5.18 11.37
C ALA A 21 3.41 -4.15 12.48
N GLN A 22 4.17 -3.07 12.43
CA GLN A 22 4.05 -1.96 13.37
C GLN A 22 3.62 -0.68 12.68
N THR A 23 3.98 -0.50 11.42
CA THR A 23 3.63 0.67 10.63
C THR A 23 3.11 0.23 9.28
N ASP A 24 1.91 0.63 8.94
CA ASP A 24 1.27 0.32 7.65
C ASP A 24 0.78 1.63 7.03
N GLU A 25 1.13 1.86 5.77
CA GLU A 25 0.70 3.07 5.05
C GLU A 25 0.26 2.72 3.64
N LEU A 26 -0.70 3.48 3.13
CA LEU A 26 -1.17 3.38 1.76
C LEU A 26 -1.15 4.77 1.13
N THR A 27 -0.59 4.86 -0.06
CA THR A 27 -0.59 6.10 -0.83
C THR A 27 -1.32 5.86 -2.14
N ILE A 28 -2.26 6.75 -2.45
CA ILE A 28 -3.00 6.71 -3.70
C ILE A 28 -2.44 7.80 -4.60
N ASN A 29 -1.94 7.41 -5.77
CA ASN A 29 -1.39 8.34 -6.75
C ASN A 29 -2.36 8.49 -7.89
N ARG A 30 -2.75 9.72 -8.18
CA ARG A 30 -3.66 10.04 -9.27
C ARG A 30 -2.96 11.01 -10.21
N GLU A 31 -2.76 10.57 -11.43
CA GLU A 31 -2.06 11.35 -12.43
C GLU A 31 -3.07 12.14 -13.26
N HIS A 32 -3.06 13.45 -13.11
CA HIS A 32 -3.95 14.32 -13.85
C HIS A 32 -3.38 14.69 -15.22
N ILE A 33 -4.24 14.88 -16.18
CA ILE A 33 -3.85 15.30 -17.51
C ILE A 33 -3.99 16.81 -17.59
N ASP A 34 -2.87 17.51 -17.77
CA ASP A 34 -2.84 18.97 -17.84
C ASP A 34 -3.15 19.41 -19.27
N ILE A 35 -4.20 20.22 -19.42
CA ILE A 35 -4.62 20.76 -20.71
C ILE A 35 -4.55 22.30 -20.73
N THR A 36 -3.81 22.89 -19.80
CA THR A 36 -3.65 24.34 -19.71
C THR A 36 -3.00 24.89 -20.97
N ASP A 37 -3.53 25.96 -21.53
CA ASP A 37 -2.94 26.64 -22.66
C ASP A 37 -2.90 28.16 -22.39
N LYS A 38 -2.49 28.95 -23.42
CA LYS A 38 -2.33 30.39 -23.26
C LYS A 38 -3.65 31.13 -23.01
N ASP A 39 -4.75 30.53 -23.41
CA ASP A 39 -6.06 31.14 -23.24
C ASP A 39 -6.61 31.02 -21.83
N ASP A 40 -5.97 30.23 -20.98
CA ASP A 40 -6.38 30.03 -19.58
C ASP A 40 -5.88 31.13 -18.64
N GLU A 41 -5.20 32.13 -19.18
CA GLU A 41 -4.74 33.34 -18.45
C GLU A 41 -3.94 33.02 -17.16
N GLY A 42 -3.12 31.97 -17.21
CA GLY A 42 -2.31 31.57 -16.07
C GLY A 42 -3.01 30.68 -15.06
N VAL A 43 -4.26 30.33 -15.29
CA VAL A 43 -4.99 29.40 -14.43
C VAL A 43 -4.79 27.98 -14.95
N ARG A 44 -4.30 27.09 -14.08
CA ARG A 44 -4.08 25.70 -14.42
C ARG A 44 -5.43 25.00 -14.69
N LYS A 45 -5.47 24.23 -15.76
CA LYS A 45 -6.65 23.52 -16.18
C LYS A 45 -6.34 22.04 -16.37
N LEU A 46 -7.09 21.18 -15.73
CA LEU A 46 -6.93 19.73 -15.84
C LEU A 46 -8.09 19.12 -16.62
N LEU A 47 -7.77 18.10 -17.41
CA LEU A 47 -8.82 17.33 -18.10
C LEU A 47 -9.67 16.63 -17.06
N ASP A 48 -10.97 16.53 -17.28
CA ASP A 48 -11.90 15.85 -16.37
C ASP A 48 -11.85 14.34 -16.56
N GLU A 49 -10.63 13.81 -16.63
CA GLU A 49 -10.34 12.38 -16.68
C GLU A 49 -8.98 12.16 -16.05
N ILE A 50 -8.81 11.02 -15.43
CA ILE A 50 -7.54 10.64 -14.81
C ILE A 50 -6.71 9.85 -15.81
N GLY A 51 -5.44 10.21 -15.97
CA GLY A 51 -4.53 9.46 -16.83
C GLY A 51 -4.17 8.10 -16.24
N VAL A 52 -3.64 8.09 -15.02
CA VAL A 52 -3.25 6.85 -14.34
C VAL A 52 -3.61 6.95 -12.87
N ILE A 53 -4.18 5.88 -12.33
CA ILE A 53 -4.36 5.72 -10.89
C ILE A 53 -3.50 4.54 -10.46
N SER A 54 -2.66 4.76 -9.47
CA SER A 54 -1.84 3.69 -8.89
C SER A 54 -1.83 3.83 -7.38
N MET A 55 -1.52 2.73 -6.71
CA MET A 55 -1.41 2.74 -5.26
C MET A 55 -0.11 2.09 -4.85
N SER A 56 0.46 2.58 -3.76
CA SER A 56 1.61 1.94 -3.13
C SER A 56 1.31 1.74 -1.65
N MET A 57 1.80 0.64 -1.12
CA MET A 57 1.68 0.34 0.30
C MET A 57 3.07 0.14 0.88
N THR A 58 3.26 0.59 2.11
CA THR A 58 4.47 0.28 2.87
C THR A 58 4.08 -0.37 4.18
N CYS A 59 4.88 -1.32 4.61
CA CYS A 59 4.68 -2.04 5.84
C CYS A 59 6.05 -2.28 6.49
N SER A 60 6.14 -1.99 7.77
CA SER A 60 7.38 -2.24 8.50
C SER A 60 7.08 -2.71 9.91
N GLY A 61 8.03 -3.37 10.52
CA GLY A 61 7.87 -3.85 11.88
C GLY A 61 8.91 -4.89 12.26
N ILE A 62 8.48 -5.83 13.11
CA ILE A 62 9.32 -6.89 13.63
C ILE A 62 9.21 -8.12 12.72
N LEU A 63 10.36 -8.68 12.32
CA LEU A 63 10.38 -9.85 11.46
C LEU A 63 9.99 -11.09 12.25
N LYS A 64 8.84 -11.69 11.91
CA LYS A 64 8.30 -12.84 12.64
C LYS A 64 8.10 -14.09 11.81
N ASP A 65 7.96 -13.95 10.48
CA ASP A 65 7.81 -15.11 9.60
C ASP A 65 8.46 -14.85 8.24
N ASP A 66 8.35 -15.80 7.34
CA ASP A 66 9.01 -15.76 6.05
C ASP A 66 8.08 -15.47 4.88
N THR A 67 6.83 -15.11 5.13
CA THR A 67 5.84 -14.91 4.06
C THR A 67 6.30 -13.89 3.02
N LEU A 68 6.75 -12.71 3.48
CA LEU A 68 7.20 -11.66 2.56
C LEU A 68 8.55 -11.99 1.93
N ALA A 69 9.44 -12.61 2.70
CA ALA A 69 10.75 -13.01 2.17
C ALA A 69 10.61 -14.05 1.07
N ASP A 70 9.74 -15.02 1.28
CA ASP A 70 9.44 -16.05 0.30
C ASP A 70 8.86 -15.46 -0.98
N TRP A 71 7.89 -14.58 -0.84
CA TRP A 71 7.29 -13.90 -2.00
C TRP A 71 8.31 -13.04 -2.74
N ALA A 72 9.09 -12.23 -2.01
CA ALA A 72 10.08 -11.34 -2.62
C ALA A 72 11.17 -12.08 -3.38
N SER A 73 11.46 -13.32 -2.96
CA SER A 73 12.49 -14.14 -3.58
C SER A 73 11.99 -15.04 -4.70
N ASP A 74 10.69 -15.08 -4.94
CA ASP A 74 10.10 -15.96 -5.94
C ASP A 74 9.81 -15.19 -7.24
N PRO A 75 10.57 -15.43 -8.32
CA PRO A 75 10.37 -14.71 -9.56
C PRO A 75 9.10 -15.09 -10.31
N GLU A 76 8.43 -16.15 -9.92
CA GLU A 76 7.18 -16.58 -10.54
C GLU A 76 5.96 -15.95 -9.89
N GLU A 77 6.06 -15.52 -8.62
CA GLU A 77 4.99 -14.88 -7.88
C GLU A 77 5.11 -13.36 -8.00
N VAL A 78 4.65 -12.82 -9.13
CA VAL A 78 4.79 -11.39 -9.40
C VAL A 78 3.72 -10.58 -8.67
N LEU A 79 2.46 -11.00 -8.77
CA LEU A 79 1.34 -10.28 -8.16
C LEU A 79 0.59 -11.19 -7.21
N LYS A 80 0.17 -10.61 -6.09
CA LYS A 80 -0.70 -11.29 -5.12
C LYS A 80 -1.85 -10.37 -4.75
N ALA A 81 -2.98 -10.97 -4.39
CA ALA A 81 -4.10 -10.21 -3.85
C ALA A 81 -3.69 -9.62 -2.50
N MET A 82 -3.82 -8.32 -2.36
CA MET A 82 -3.52 -7.62 -1.11
C MET A 82 -4.68 -6.73 -0.72
N THR A 83 -4.80 -6.50 0.56
CA THR A 83 -5.87 -5.70 1.13
C THR A 83 -5.29 -4.73 2.14
N PHE A 84 -5.75 -3.50 2.10
CA PHE A 84 -5.41 -2.50 3.11
C PHE A 84 -6.70 -2.18 3.86
N VAL A 85 -6.75 -2.59 5.12
CA VAL A 85 -7.95 -2.48 5.95
C VAL A 85 -7.84 -1.28 6.88
N ILE A 86 -8.83 -0.40 6.84
CA ILE A 86 -8.97 0.69 7.80
C ILE A 86 -10.27 0.44 8.53
N THR A 87 -10.18 -0.13 9.73
CA THR A 87 -11.35 -0.51 10.50
C THR A 87 -12.28 0.67 10.75
N GLY A 88 -13.53 0.54 10.36
CA GLY A 88 -14.52 1.60 10.52
C GLY A 88 -14.61 2.58 9.35
N ILE A 89 -13.67 2.54 8.41
CA ILE A 89 -13.67 3.42 7.23
C ILE A 89 -13.87 2.62 5.95
N GLY A 90 -13.08 1.57 5.75
CA GLY A 90 -13.23 0.76 4.55
C GLY A 90 -12.01 -0.09 4.25
N THR A 91 -12.01 -0.69 3.08
CA THR A 91 -10.99 -1.62 2.66
C THR A 91 -10.63 -1.36 1.20
N TYR A 92 -9.33 -1.26 0.91
CA TYR A 92 -8.81 -1.22 -0.44
C TYR A 92 -8.30 -2.61 -0.80
N ALA A 93 -8.71 -3.14 -1.93
CA ALA A 93 -8.33 -4.48 -2.37
C ALA A 93 -7.91 -4.48 -3.83
N GLY A 94 -6.88 -5.23 -4.16
CA GLY A 94 -6.40 -5.35 -5.53
C GLY A 94 -5.19 -6.26 -5.62
N GLN A 95 -4.60 -6.31 -6.81
CA GLN A 95 -3.38 -7.07 -7.07
C GLN A 95 -2.18 -6.15 -6.88
N PHE A 96 -1.23 -6.57 -6.07
CA PHE A 96 -0.01 -5.80 -5.80
C PHE A 96 1.21 -6.68 -6.01
N GLY A 97 2.29 -6.04 -6.48
CA GLY A 97 3.60 -6.67 -6.53
C GLY A 97 4.47 -6.11 -5.41
N ILE A 98 5.36 -6.93 -4.89
CA ILE A 98 6.34 -6.48 -3.90
C ILE A 98 7.52 -5.86 -4.66
N SER A 99 7.77 -4.57 -4.46
CA SER A 99 8.83 -3.86 -5.15
C SER A 99 10.12 -3.81 -4.34
N ALA A 100 10.04 -3.93 -3.02
CA ALA A 100 11.21 -3.95 -2.16
C ALA A 100 10.89 -4.69 -0.87
N PHE A 101 11.86 -5.45 -0.38
CA PHE A 101 11.78 -6.09 0.93
C PHE A 101 13.14 -5.97 1.58
N THR A 102 13.19 -5.33 2.74
CA THR A 102 14.44 -5.05 3.44
C THR A 102 14.37 -5.63 4.85
N PRO A 103 14.86 -6.86 5.03
CA PRO A 103 15.02 -7.39 6.38
C PRO A 103 16.32 -6.86 6.98
N GLY A 104 16.35 -6.71 8.29
CA GLY A 104 17.54 -6.22 8.96
C GLY A 104 17.60 -6.67 10.41
N GLY A 105 18.78 -6.61 10.97
CA GLY A 105 19.00 -6.94 12.36
C GLY A 105 20.23 -6.23 12.89
N ASN A 106 20.24 -5.99 14.19
CA ASN A 106 21.38 -5.40 14.88
C ASN A 106 22.03 -6.40 15.79
N ASP A 107 23.33 -6.20 16.01
CA ASP A 107 24.13 -7.02 16.92
C ASP A 107 23.85 -6.59 18.36
N GLY A 108 22.72 -7.03 18.89
CA GLY A 108 22.31 -6.66 20.24
C GLY A 108 21.06 -7.41 20.65
N ALA A 109 20.38 -6.90 21.67
CA ALA A 109 19.19 -7.53 22.22
C ALA A 109 17.91 -7.18 21.47
N GLU A 110 17.99 -6.38 20.40
CA GLU A 110 16.83 -5.97 19.63
C GLU A 110 16.39 -7.05 18.66
N ALA A 111 15.08 -7.14 18.45
CA ALA A 111 14.53 -8.08 17.48
C ALA A 111 14.87 -7.64 16.05
N ALA A 112 14.97 -8.60 15.14
CA ALA A 112 15.14 -8.30 13.73
C ALA A 112 13.91 -7.56 13.20
N THR A 113 14.13 -6.65 12.27
CA THR A 113 13.08 -5.82 11.71
C THR A 113 12.97 -6.02 10.20
N PHE A 114 11.87 -5.55 9.61
CA PHE A 114 11.69 -5.57 8.17
C PHE A 114 10.98 -4.32 7.70
N SER A 115 11.18 -4.00 6.43
CA SER A 115 10.33 -3.05 5.73
C SER A 115 10.03 -3.60 4.34
N ALA A 116 8.82 -3.34 3.85
CA ALA A 116 8.39 -3.81 2.54
C ALA A 116 7.60 -2.73 1.84
N THR A 117 7.75 -2.66 0.52
CA THR A 117 7.01 -1.75 -0.33
C THR A 117 6.29 -2.55 -1.40
N PHE A 118 5.01 -2.24 -1.61
CA PHE A 118 4.17 -2.92 -2.57
C PHE A 118 3.59 -1.89 -3.54
N GLU A 119 3.42 -2.28 -4.79
CA GLU A 119 2.84 -1.40 -5.80
C GLU A 119 1.70 -2.10 -6.53
N SER A 120 0.66 -1.33 -6.85
CA SER A 120 -0.51 -1.89 -7.52
C SER A 120 -0.17 -2.35 -8.94
N GLY A 121 -0.72 -3.49 -9.33
CA GLY A 121 -0.54 -4.05 -10.66
C GLY A 121 -1.84 -4.27 -11.40
N GLY A 122 -2.92 -3.64 -10.96
CA GLY A 122 -4.21 -3.77 -11.60
C GLY A 122 -5.25 -2.86 -10.96
N ALA A 123 -6.51 -3.10 -11.25
CA ALA A 123 -7.60 -2.31 -10.70
C ALA A 123 -7.70 -2.49 -9.18
N ILE A 124 -7.99 -1.41 -8.48
CA ILE A 124 -8.14 -1.40 -7.04
C ILE A 124 -9.59 -1.09 -6.72
N THR A 125 -10.17 -1.85 -5.80
CA THR A 125 -11.55 -1.67 -5.36
C THR A 125 -11.56 -1.13 -3.94
N PHE A 126 -12.29 -0.05 -3.71
CA PHE A 126 -12.55 0.45 -2.37
C PHE A 126 -13.93 0.03 -1.94
N THR A 127 -14.03 -0.59 -0.77
CA THR A 127 -15.31 -0.97 -0.16
C THR A 127 -15.46 -0.23 1.15
N ALA A 128 -16.48 0.62 1.25
CA ALA A 128 -16.72 1.37 2.48
C ALA A 128 -17.18 0.42 3.59
N ALA A 129 -16.77 0.73 4.82
CA ALA A 129 -17.20 -0.05 5.96
C ALA A 129 -18.70 0.13 6.19
N PRO A 130 -19.41 -0.89 6.73
CA PRO A 130 -20.81 -0.75 7.10
C PRO A 130 -20.96 0.34 8.17
N SER A 131 -21.99 1.17 8.03
CA SER A 131 -22.28 2.22 9.00
C SER A 131 -23.17 1.71 10.12
#